data_185261c7a6af5a0a0e86f14b3587686b
#
_entry.id   185261c7a6af5a0a0e86f14b3587686b
#
_cell.length_a   1.000
_cell.length_b   1.000
_cell.length_c   1.000
_cell.angle_alpha   90.00
_cell.angle_beta   90.00
_cell.angle_gamma   90.00
#
_symmetry.space_group_name_H-M   'P 1'
#
loop_
_entity.id
_entity.type
_entity.pdbx_description
1 polymer ?
#
loop_
_entity_poly.entity_id
_entity_poly.type
_entity_poly.pdbx_seq_one_letter_code
_entity_poly.pdbx_strand_id
1 'polypeptide(L)'
;MEVKKWTAILLCIILCAGSIPCNAAAKKTSGTDGNGNTWVYDVKTKTLTFSGNKGIEDFMMDGHIPEPDWYVWSNKVEHIIINDGITGIGQWAFYAFVKLKTVEMADSVTYIKNEAFASCRNLRSIRLSLNVRNIEGDAFYACERLEHLTLPDTLKTLGSFGSCSKLKEVIIPDSVTKTYKALFVGCTSLSKIKLPKGMKEIKQHDFANCKNLRTLEIPEAVTTVSMSAFSGTKLKKITLPKNVTTIKKGLSYRGKVFAVNYDFELPTKNLRLIEIKSKKVKSIAKDSFSGLSSKVVIKVPKSRKKKYTKMLRESGLEKKVKIRTL
;
A
#
# COMPACT_ATOMS: atom_id res chain seq x y z
N MET A 1 -22.89 2.16 -15.45
CA MET A 1 -22.29 1.96 -16.81
C MET A 1 -20.78 1.79 -16.78
N GLU A 2 -20.16 1.62 -15.59
CA GLU A 2 -18.68 1.50 -15.43
C GLU A 2 -18.14 0.09 -15.20
N VAL A 3 -18.98 -0.88 -14.92
CA VAL A 3 -18.54 -2.26 -14.58
C VAL A 3 -18.08 -3.08 -15.79
N LYS A 4 -18.48 -2.69 -17.01
CA LYS A 4 -18.13 -3.46 -18.24
C LYS A 4 -16.72 -3.16 -18.80
N LYS A 5 -16.04 -2.09 -18.38
CA LYS A 5 -14.70 -1.74 -18.90
C LYS A 5 -13.56 -2.56 -18.28
N TRP A 6 -13.74 -3.09 -17.07
CA TRP A 6 -12.68 -3.82 -16.36
C TRP A 6 -12.52 -5.27 -16.76
N THR A 7 -13.56 -5.88 -17.35
CA THR A 7 -13.50 -7.24 -17.88
C THR A 7 -12.73 -7.35 -19.19
N ALA A 8 -12.63 -6.27 -19.96
CA ALA A 8 -11.88 -6.25 -21.21
C ALA A 8 -10.36 -6.27 -21.01
N ILE A 9 -9.85 -5.68 -19.92
CA ILE A 9 -8.40 -5.61 -19.64
C ILE A 9 -7.85 -6.97 -19.18
N LEU A 10 -8.66 -7.78 -18.49
CA LEU A 10 -8.27 -9.13 -18.10
C LEU A 10 -8.29 -10.12 -19.29
N LEU A 11 -9.10 -9.87 -20.32
CA LEU A 11 -9.22 -10.71 -21.50
C LEU A 11 -8.07 -10.53 -22.51
N CYS A 12 -7.46 -9.34 -22.58
CA CYS A 12 -6.31 -9.10 -23.47
C CYS A 12 -5.04 -9.86 -23.06
N ILE A 13 -4.91 -10.30 -21.81
CA ILE A 13 -3.75 -11.08 -21.34
C ILE A 13 -3.88 -12.56 -21.71
N ILE A 14 -5.07 -13.06 -22.03
CA ILE A 14 -5.36 -14.50 -22.27
C ILE A 14 -5.53 -14.84 -23.77
N LEU A 15 -5.77 -13.88 -24.64
CA LEU A 15 -6.14 -14.14 -26.05
C LEU A 15 -5.01 -13.99 -27.08
N CYS A 16 -3.74 -13.83 -26.70
CA CYS A 16 -2.63 -13.87 -27.64
C CYS A 16 -1.96 -15.24 -27.78
N ALA A 17 -2.72 -16.33 -27.71
CA ALA A 17 -2.26 -17.68 -28.04
C ALA A 17 -2.91 -18.19 -29.37
N GLY A 18 -3.04 -17.31 -30.33
CA GLY A 18 -3.51 -17.65 -31.68
C GLY A 18 -2.59 -17.07 -32.74
N SER A 19 -1.89 -17.92 -33.46
CA SER A 19 -0.96 -17.65 -34.54
C SER A 19 -1.54 -16.75 -35.64
N ILE A 20 -1.18 -15.46 -35.60
CA ILE A 20 -1.16 -14.61 -36.77
C ILE A 20 0.32 -14.47 -37.14
N PRO A 21 0.78 -14.73 -38.35
CA PRO A 21 2.14 -14.42 -38.74
C PRO A 21 2.26 -12.89 -38.86
N CYS A 22 2.52 -12.27 -37.74
CA CYS A 22 2.99 -10.90 -37.73
C CYS A 22 4.40 -10.93 -38.28
N ASN A 23 4.61 -10.25 -39.40
CA ASN A 23 5.93 -9.90 -39.91
C ASN A 23 6.60 -9.11 -38.77
N ALA A 24 7.40 -9.81 -37.96
CA ALA A 24 7.92 -9.27 -36.71
C ALA A 24 9.00 -8.24 -37.07
N ALA A 25 8.60 -6.99 -37.21
CA ALA A 25 9.55 -5.89 -37.11
C ALA A 25 10.39 -6.14 -35.86
N ALA A 26 11.72 -6.17 -36.01
CA ALA A 26 12.64 -6.44 -34.90
C ALA A 26 12.32 -5.46 -33.78
N LYS A 27 12.03 -6.00 -32.58
CA LYS A 27 11.68 -5.17 -31.43
C LYS A 27 12.85 -4.23 -31.16
N LYS A 28 12.59 -2.92 -31.12
CA LYS A 28 13.58 -1.94 -30.73
C LYS A 28 14.13 -2.27 -29.36
N THR A 29 15.44 -2.33 -29.21
CA THR A 29 16.16 -2.53 -27.94
C THR A 29 16.63 -1.24 -27.30
N SER A 30 16.38 -0.10 -27.95
CA SER A 30 16.70 1.24 -27.43
C SER A 30 15.77 2.28 -28.05
N GLY A 31 15.69 3.43 -27.42
CA GLY A 31 14.90 4.56 -27.89
C GLY A 31 14.95 5.73 -26.93
N THR A 32 14.03 6.67 -27.14
CA THR A 32 13.81 7.82 -26.25
C THR A 32 12.38 7.80 -25.75
N ASP A 33 12.16 8.28 -24.53
CA ASP A 33 10.81 8.55 -24.02
C ASP A 33 10.33 9.94 -24.50
N GLY A 34 9.05 10.28 -24.25
CA GLY A 34 8.47 11.57 -24.63
C GLY A 34 9.10 12.77 -23.93
N ASN A 35 9.85 12.54 -22.85
CA ASN A 35 10.62 13.58 -22.18
C ASN A 35 12.06 13.73 -22.70
N GLY A 36 12.48 12.87 -23.66
CA GLY A 36 13.79 12.89 -24.26
C GLY A 36 14.86 12.13 -23.50
N ASN A 37 14.49 11.34 -22.47
CA ASN A 37 15.42 10.41 -21.84
C ASN A 37 15.63 9.22 -22.76
N THR A 38 16.84 8.65 -22.77
CA THR A 38 17.16 7.44 -23.52
C THR A 38 16.90 6.19 -22.69
N TRP A 39 16.47 5.13 -23.34
CA TRP A 39 16.37 3.80 -22.74
C TRP A 39 17.07 2.75 -23.61
N VAL A 40 17.65 1.75 -22.96
CA VAL A 40 18.33 0.62 -23.60
C VAL A 40 17.95 -0.66 -22.90
N TYR A 41 17.52 -1.67 -23.66
CA TYR A 41 17.30 -3.02 -23.16
C TYR A 41 18.40 -3.98 -23.63
N ASP A 42 19.20 -4.45 -22.68
CA ASP A 42 20.17 -5.50 -22.95
C ASP A 42 19.48 -6.88 -22.82
N VAL A 43 19.37 -7.55 -23.96
CA VAL A 43 18.70 -8.87 -24.07
C VAL A 43 19.47 -9.97 -23.32
N LYS A 44 20.81 -9.87 -23.21
CA LYS A 44 21.64 -10.90 -22.54
C LYS A 44 21.49 -10.81 -21.02
N THR A 45 21.58 -9.62 -20.48
CA THR A 45 21.43 -9.38 -19.03
C THR A 45 19.99 -9.17 -18.60
N LYS A 46 19.08 -9.00 -19.58
CA LYS A 46 17.66 -8.66 -19.36
C LYS A 46 17.47 -7.37 -18.54
N THR A 47 18.36 -6.44 -18.74
CA THR A 47 18.42 -5.17 -18.03
C THR A 47 17.88 -4.03 -18.90
N LEU A 48 16.95 -3.27 -18.36
CA LEU A 48 16.43 -2.04 -18.94
C LEU A 48 17.05 -0.85 -18.22
N THR A 49 17.80 -0.03 -18.94
CA THR A 49 18.53 1.11 -18.38
C THR A 49 17.96 2.41 -18.94
N PHE A 50 17.74 3.39 -18.07
CA PHE A 50 17.33 4.75 -18.42
C PHE A 50 18.44 5.75 -18.12
N SER A 51 18.65 6.69 -19.05
CA SER A 51 19.62 7.78 -18.93
C SER A 51 19.00 9.07 -19.47
N GLY A 52 19.29 10.19 -18.83
CA GLY A 52 18.76 11.49 -19.23
C GLY A 52 18.81 12.48 -18.07
N ASN A 53 18.04 13.56 -18.17
CA ASN A 53 18.05 14.64 -17.19
C ASN A 53 16.64 15.12 -16.77
N LYS A 54 15.61 14.31 -17.07
CA LYS A 54 14.22 14.57 -16.71
C LYS A 54 13.60 13.36 -16.02
N GLY A 55 12.35 13.48 -15.59
CA GLY A 55 11.56 12.32 -15.13
C GLY A 55 11.20 11.41 -16.32
N ILE A 56 11.13 10.10 -16.09
CA ILE A 56 10.51 9.17 -17.03
C ILE A 56 9.05 9.56 -17.18
N GLU A 57 8.55 9.54 -18.41
CA GLU A 57 7.19 10.00 -18.72
C GLU A 57 6.07 9.18 -18.06
N ASP A 58 4.88 9.79 -17.99
CA ASP A 58 3.66 9.12 -17.53
C ASP A 58 3.01 8.32 -18.66
N PHE A 59 2.35 7.23 -18.29
CA PHE A 59 1.49 6.45 -19.18
C PHE A 59 0.06 6.47 -18.74
N MET A 60 -0.86 6.17 -19.68
CA MET A 60 -2.25 5.87 -19.39
C MET A 60 -2.66 4.60 -20.10
N MET A 61 -3.23 3.65 -19.36
CA MET A 61 -3.74 2.38 -19.90
C MET A 61 -5.14 2.51 -20.51
N ASP A 62 -5.64 3.71 -20.73
CA ASP A 62 -6.97 3.97 -21.29
C ASP A 62 -6.98 4.05 -22.83
N GLY A 63 -5.83 3.84 -23.47
CA GLY A 63 -5.65 3.91 -24.92
C GLY A 63 -5.49 5.31 -25.47
N HIS A 64 -5.48 6.35 -24.62
CA HIS A 64 -5.28 7.74 -25.08
C HIS A 64 -3.81 8.12 -25.20
N ILE A 65 -2.91 7.46 -24.47
CA ILE A 65 -1.47 7.61 -24.61
C ILE A 65 -0.91 6.26 -25.07
N PRO A 66 -0.10 6.19 -26.15
CA PRO A 66 0.50 4.95 -26.60
C PRO A 66 1.34 4.30 -25.49
N GLU A 67 1.34 2.96 -25.46
CA GLU A 67 2.28 2.23 -24.61
C GLU A 67 3.72 2.64 -24.97
N PRO A 68 4.64 2.79 -23.99
CA PRO A 68 6.01 3.14 -24.28
C PRO A 68 6.70 2.06 -25.08
N ASP A 69 7.59 2.46 -25.95
CA ASP A 69 8.38 1.54 -26.80
C ASP A 69 9.04 0.42 -25.97
N TRP A 70 9.48 0.69 -24.74
CA TRP A 70 10.10 -0.32 -23.86
C TRP A 70 9.10 -1.29 -23.24
N TYR A 71 7.78 -1.01 -23.25
CA TYR A 71 6.78 -1.88 -22.64
C TYR A 71 6.68 -3.24 -23.35
N VAL A 72 7.06 -3.33 -24.61
CA VAL A 72 7.17 -4.59 -25.35
C VAL A 72 8.09 -5.60 -24.67
N TRP A 73 8.95 -5.14 -23.77
CA TRP A 73 9.86 -5.95 -22.95
C TRP A 73 9.35 -6.24 -21.55
N SER A 74 8.17 -5.78 -21.15
CA SER A 74 7.59 -5.91 -19.81
C SER A 74 7.60 -7.33 -19.25
N ASN A 75 7.45 -8.34 -20.11
CA ASN A 75 7.47 -9.76 -19.74
C ASN A 75 8.86 -10.42 -19.88
N LYS A 76 9.91 -9.64 -20.12
CA LYS A 76 11.30 -10.13 -20.30
C LYS A 76 12.28 -9.45 -19.35
N VAL A 77 12.07 -8.17 -19.03
CA VAL A 77 12.96 -7.40 -18.15
C VAL A 77 13.00 -8.04 -16.77
N GLU A 78 14.23 -8.30 -16.30
CA GLU A 78 14.50 -8.81 -14.96
C GLU A 78 15.15 -7.74 -14.06
N HIS A 79 15.82 -6.75 -14.63
CA HIS A 79 16.52 -5.71 -13.91
C HIS A 79 16.22 -4.34 -14.53
N ILE A 80 16.05 -3.31 -13.69
CA ILE A 80 15.93 -1.92 -14.11
C ILE A 80 17.02 -1.11 -13.43
N ILE A 81 17.72 -0.28 -14.22
CA ILE A 81 18.71 0.68 -13.75
C ILE A 81 18.28 2.08 -14.18
N ILE A 82 18.14 2.96 -13.21
CA ILE A 82 17.83 4.38 -13.41
C ILE A 82 19.09 5.17 -13.10
N ASN A 83 19.75 5.64 -14.15
CA ASN A 83 21.01 6.36 -14.05
C ASN A 83 20.84 7.76 -13.48
N ASP A 84 21.97 8.33 -13.07
CA ASP A 84 22.03 9.70 -12.59
C ASP A 84 21.55 10.69 -13.65
N GLY A 85 20.91 11.78 -13.18
CA GLY A 85 20.22 12.77 -14.02
C GLY A 85 18.71 12.50 -14.15
N ILE A 86 18.23 11.25 -14.12
CA ILE A 86 16.79 10.96 -14.10
C ILE A 86 16.20 11.48 -12.80
N THR A 87 15.20 12.38 -12.88
CA THR A 87 14.64 13.08 -11.72
C THR A 87 13.43 12.41 -11.08
N GLY A 88 12.81 11.45 -11.77
CA GLY A 88 11.65 10.74 -11.24
C GLY A 88 11.11 9.64 -12.14
N ILE A 89 10.17 8.88 -11.62
CA ILE A 89 9.51 7.77 -12.30
C ILE A 89 8.05 8.14 -12.54
N GLY A 90 7.64 8.13 -13.80
CA GLY A 90 6.28 8.45 -14.22
C GLY A 90 5.23 7.44 -13.78
N GLN A 91 3.98 7.87 -13.87
CA GLN A 91 2.83 7.01 -13.59
C GLN A 91 2.81 5.82 -14.55
N TRP A 92 2.62 4.60 -14.03
CA TRP A 92 2.57 3.34 -14.77
C TRP A 92 3.81 2.98 -15.59
N ALA A 93 4.92 3.70 -15.48
CA ALA A 93 6.12 3.52 -16.32
C ALA A 93 6.61 2.05 -16.39
N PHE A 94 6.44 1.29 -15.33
CA PHE A 94 6.84 -0.13 -15.23
C PHE A 94 5.71 -1.00 -14.67
N TYR A 95 4.46 -0.60 -14.88
CA TYR A 95 3.31 -1.38 -14.47
C TYR A 95 3.35 -2.80 -15.03
N ALA A 96 3.09 -3.81 -14.19
CA ALA A 96 3.02 -5.22 -14.57
C ALA A 96 4.28 -5.79 -15.24
N PHE A 97 5.48 -5.27 -14.91
CA PHE A 97 6.75 -5.90 -15.29
C PHE A 97 6.93 -7.19 -14.48
N VAL A 98 6.18 -8.23 -14.88
CA VAL A 98 5.99 -9.46 -14.08
C VAL A 98 7.25 -10.29 -13.88
N LYS A 99 8.31 -10.08 -14.65
CA LYS A 99 9.60 -10.77 -14.50
C LYS A 99 10.62 -9.93 -13.73
N LEU A 100 10.34 -8.66 -13.48
CA LEU A 100 11.24 -7.74 -12.80
C LEU A 100 11.63 -8.27 -11.41
N LYS A 101 12.93 -8.33 -11.13
CA LYS A 101 13.52 -8.84 -9.89
C LYS A 101 14.14 -7.74 -9.04
N THR A 102 14.83 -6.79 -9.69
CA THR A 102 15.54 -5.72 -9.00
C THR A 102 15.36 -4.37 -9.70
N VAL A 103 15.37 -3.31 -8.92
CA VAL A 103 15.41 -1.92 -9.40
C VAL A 103 16.50 -1.19 -8.62
N GLU A 104 17.37 -0.50 -9.35
CA GLU A 104 18.38 0.39 -8.80
C GLU A 104 18.15 1.81 -9.30
N MET A 105 18.09 2.77 -8.38
CA MET A 105 17.87 4.18 -8.69
C MET A 105 19.06 5.01 -8.21
N ALA A 106 19.53 5.90 -9.07
CA ALA A 106 20.49 6.94 -8.68
C ALA A 106 19.84 7.98 -7.76
N ASP A 107 20.65 8.75 -7.06
CA ASP A 107 20.18 9.69 -6.06
C ASP A 107 19.59 11.00 -6.65
N SER A 108 19.60 11.16 -7.97
CA SER A 108 18.85 12.20 -8.69
C SER A 108 17.32 12.00 -8.67
N VAL A 109 16.82 10.75 -8.45
CA VAL A 109 15.38 10.45 -8.43
C VAL A 109 14.75 11.01 -7.15
N THR A 110 13.75 11.89 -7.30
CA THR A 110 13.07 12.56 -6.18
C THR A 110 11.61 12.17 -6.00
N TYR A 111 10.98 11.55 -7.00
CA TYR A 111 9.58 11.10 -6.93
C TYR A 111 9.34 9.80 -7.70
N ILE A 112 8.35 9.06 -7.24
CA ILE A 112 7.79 7.86 -7.89
C ILE A 112 6.27 8.04 -7.91
N LYS A 113 5.70 8.13 -9.12
CA LYS A 113 4.26 8.41 -9.27
C LYS A 113 3.39 7.18 -9.09
N ASN A 114 2.08 7.42 -9.13
CA ASN A 114 1.07 6.40 -8.91
C ASN A 114 1.27 5.18 -9.81
N GLU A 115 1.17 3.98 -9.25
CA GLU A 115 1.26 2.69 -9.94
C GLU A 115 2.53 2.45 -10.78
N ALA A 116 3.60 3.24 -10.58
CA ALA A 116 4.84 3.14 -11.36
C ALA A 116 5.41 1.73 -11.44
N PHE A 117 5.35 0.95 -10.36
CA PHE A 117 5.80 -0.45 -10.26
C PHE A 117 4.68 -1.38 -9.81
N ALA A 118 3.42 -0.98 -9.93
CA ALA A 118 2.33 -1.84 -9.50
C ALA A 118 2.30 -3.15 -10.30
N SER A 119 1.96 -4.25 -9.63
CA SER A 119 1.93 -5.60 -10.21
C SER A 119 3.29 -6.14 -10.69
N CYS A 120 4.40 -5.58 -10.25
CA CYS A 120 5.73 -6.17 -10.44
C CYS A 120 5.90 -7.37 -9.47
N ARG A 121 5.13 -8.43 -9.71
CA ARG A 121 4.94 -9.55 -8.75
C ARG A 121 6.22 -10.29 -8.38
N ASN A 122 7.26 -10.25 -9.22
CA ASN A 122 8.54 -10.90 -8.95
C ASN A 122 9.60 -9.95 -8.38
N LEU A 123 9.31 -8.65 -8.20
CA LEU A 123 10.23 -7.68 -7.62
C LEU A 123 10.60 -8.12 -6.19
N ARG A 124 11.88 -8.41 -5.97
CA ARG A 124 12.41 -8.91 -4.69
C ARG A 124 13.07 -7.84 -3.87
N SER A 125 13.79 -6.94 -4.54
CA SER A 125 14.49 -5.84 -3.91
C SER A 125 14.44 -4.59 -4.75
N ILE A 126 14.43 -3.45 -4.08
CA ILE A 126 14.54 -2.13 -4.68
C ILE A 126 15.50 -1.28 -3.86
N ARG A 127 16.48 -0.69 -4.55
CA ARG A 127 17.30 0.38 -4.01
C ARG A 127 16.66 1.69 -4.41
N LEU A 128 15.94 2.30 -3.49
CA LEU A 128 15.41 3.66 -3.65
C LEU A 128 16.54 4.68 -3.59
N SER A 129 16.38 5.79 -4.33
CA SER A 129 17.19 6.98 -4.17
C SER A 129 17.11 7.51 -2.73
N LEU A 130 18.23 7.97 -2.19
CA LEU A 130 18.26 8.62 -0.87
C LEU A 130 17.51 9.96 -0.85
N ASN A 131 17.25 10.55 -2.02
CA ASN A 131 16.57 11.83 -2.18
C ASN A 131 15.09 11.73 -2.54
N VAL A 132 14.50 10.52 -2.60
CA VAL A 132 13.07 10.35 -2.85
C VAL A 132 12.26 11.05 -1.74
N ARG A 133 11.39 11.97 -2.16
CA ARG A 133 10.48 12.72 -1.29
C ARG A 133 9.04 12.26 -1.39
N ASN A 134 8.65 11.77 -2.56
CA ASN A 134 7.26 11.37 -2.82
C ASN A 134 7.21 9.99 -3.47
N ILE A 135 6.51 9.08 -2.82
CA ILE A 135 6.02 7.83 -3.37
C ILE A 135 4.50 7.95 -3.38
N GLU A 136 3.87 7.90 -4.56
CA GLU A 136 2.45 8.22 -4.71
C GLU A 136 1.58 6.97 -4.80
N GLY A 137 0.32 7.13 -4.43
CA GLY A 137 -0.77 6.17 -4.61
C GLY A 137 -0.34 4.71 -4.36
N ASP A 138 -0.57 3.90 -5.37
CA ASP A 138 -0.31 2.45 -5.37
C ASP A 138 1.00 2.09 -6.09
N ALA A 139 2.04 2.96 -5.99
CA ALA A 139 3.31 2.84 -6.71
C ALA A 139 3.93 1.43 -6.65
N PHE A 140 3.79 0.72 -5.56
CA PHE A 140 4.32 -0.65 -5.34
C PHE A 140 3.24 -1.67 -5.01
N TYR A 141 1.99 -1.39 -5.38
CA TYR A 141 0.91 -2.35 -5.15
C TYR A 141 1.19 -3.69 -5.82
N ALA A 142 0.93 -4.80 -5.11
CA ALA A 142 1.11 -6.16 -5.61
C ALA A 142 2.55 -6.52 -6.05
N CYS A 143 3.56 -5.89 -5.45
CA CYS A 143 4.94 -6.39 -5.50
C CYS A 143 5.07 -7.59 -4.53
N GLU A 144 4.45 -8.72 -4.90
CA GLU A 144 4.19 -9.87 -4.02
C GLU A 144 5.45 -10.48 -3.42
N ARG A 145 6.61 -10.38 -4.11
CA ARG A 145 7.90 -10.94 -3.69
C ARG A 145 8.84 -9.93 -3.04
N LEU A 146 8.42 -8.69 -2.86
CA LEU A 146 9.24 -7.68 -2.17
C LEU A 146 9.42 -8.08 -0.70
N GLU A 147 10.64 -8.39 -0.29
CA GLU A 147 10.96 -8.87 1.06
C GLU A 147 11.50 -7.77 1.96
N HIS A 148 12.31 -6.88 1.40
CA HIS A 148 12.99 -5.82 2.12
C HIS A 148 12.72 -4.47 1.48
N LEU A 149 12.45 -3.48 2.31
CA LEU A 149 12.21 -2.11 1.91
C LEU A 149 12.89 -1.16 2.89
N THR A 150 13.82 -0.36 2.38
CA THR A 150 14.41 0.75 3.13
C THR A 150 13.86 2.05 2.57
N LEU A 151 13.18 2.82 3.42
CA LEU A 151 12.62 4.12 3.08
C LEU A 151 13.61 5.22 3.49
N PRO A 152 13.95 6.19 2.62
CA PRO A 152 14.91 7.25 2.93
C PRO A 152 14.31 8.29 3.90
N ASP A 153 15.18 8.89 4.72
CA ASP A 153 14.77 9.91 5.70
C ASP A 153 14.32 11.24 5.06
N THR A 154 14.49 11.40 3.77
CA THR A 154 13.98 12.53 2.98
C THR A 154 12.49 12.41 2.64
N LEU A 155 11.90 11.20 2.78
CA LEU A 155 10.54 10.89 2.33
C LEU A 155 9.49 11.72 3.06
N LYS A 156 8.58 12.36 2.33
CA LYS A 156 7.48 13.19 2.86
C LYS A 156 6.11 12.54 2.63
N THR A 157 5.95 11.89 1.48
CA THR A 157 4.69 11.23 1.09
C THR A 157 4.93 9.75 0.88
N LEU A 158 4.14 8.90 1.53
CA LEU A 158 4.22 7.44 1.41
C LEU A 158 2.95 6.87 0.79
N GLY A 159 3.10 6.25 -0.38
CA GLY A 159 2.08 5.48 -1.08
C GLY A 159 1.85 4.10 -0.47
N SER A 160 0.97 3.34 -1.10
CA SER A 160 0.59 2.00 -0.65
C SER A 160 1.58 0.93 -1.14
N PHE A 161 1.87 -0.01 -0.26
CA PHE A 161 2.54 -1.29 -0.52
C PHE A 161 1.54 -2.46 -0.39
N GLY A 162 0.29 -2.20 -0.72
CA GLY A 162 -0.75 -3.23 -0.64
C GLY A 162 -0.37 -4.49 -1.39
N SER A 163 -0.69 -5.67 -0.85
CA SER A 163 -0.39 -6.99 -1.43
C SER A 163 1.10 -7.32 -1.60
N CYS A 164 2.02 -6.59 -0.96
CA CYS A 164 3.42 -7.01 -0.84
C CYS A 164 3.52 -8.18 0.16
N SER A 165 3.06 -9.36 -0.26
CA SER A 165 2.80 -10.49 0.64
C SER A 165 4.03 -11.07 1.32
N LYS A 166 5.24 -10.84 0.80
CA LYS A 166 6.52 -11.27 1.38
C LYS A 166 7.20 -10.21 2.25
N LEU A 167 6.70 -8.98 2.28
CA LEU A 167 7.27 -7.90 3.08
C LEU A 167 7.13 -8.21 4.58
N LYS A 168 8.26 -8.27 5.29
CA LYS A 168 8.34 -8.74 6.69
C LYS A 168 8.40 -7.62 7.71
N GLU A 169 9.15 -6.56 7.40
CA GLU A 169 9.40 -5.43 8.27
C GLU A 169 9.39 -4.12 7.48
N VAL A 170 8.86 -3.05 8.07
CA VAL A 170 8.93 -1.68 7.53
C VAL A 170 9.18 -0.70 8.67
N ILE A 171 10.15 0.19 8.47
CA ILE A 171 10.35 1.38 9.30
C ILE A 171 9.96 2.59 8.47
N ILE A 172 8.88 3.28 8.87
CA ILE A 172 8.47 4.52 8.21
C ILE A 172 9.18 5.67 8.90
N PRO A 173 9.99 6.48 8.17
CA PRO A 173 10.74 7.58 8.73
C PRO A 173 9.83 8.64 9.37
N ASP A 174 10.33 9.32 10.40
CA ASP A 174 9.60 10.43 11.08
C ASP A 174 9.39 11.65 10.16
N SER A 175 10.11 11.74 9.04
CA SER A 175 9.95 12.75 7.99
C SER A 175 8.64 12.62 7.19
N VAL A 176 7.99 11.44 7.22
CA VAL A 176 6.74 11.19 6.50
C VAL A 176 5.59 11.92 7.19
N THR A 177 4.99 12.87 6.47
CA THR A 177 3.86 13.69 6.95
C THR A 177 2.55 13.36 6.26
N LYS A 178 2.60 12.73 5.07
CA LYS A 178 1.43 12.36 4.28
C LYS A 178 1.50 10.88 3.93
N THR A 179 0.39 10.16 4.15
CA THR A 179 0.24 8.76 3.74
C THR A 179 -1.00 8.62 2.87
N TYR A 180 -1.03 7.59 2.03
CA TYR A 180 -2.26 7.16 1.36
C TYR A 180 -3.05 6.20 2.27
N LYS A 181 -4.25 5.79 1.88
CA LYS A 181 -5.04 4.74 2.56
C LYS A 181 -4.53 3.36 2.17
N ALA A 182 -4.88 2.34 2.96
CA ALA A 182 -4.56 0.94 2.68
C ALA A 182 -3.05 0.67 2.51
N LEU A 183 -2.21 1.36 3.31
CA LEU A 183 -0.75 1.37 3.18
C LEU A 183 -0.13 -0.02 3.01
N PHE A 184 -0.57 -1.00 3.79
CA PHE A 184 -0.03 -2.36 3.81
C PHE A 184 -1.13 -3.42 3.75
N VAL A 185 -2.25 -3.10 3.13
CA VAL A 185 -3.35 -4.06 2.97
C VAL A 185 -2.84 -5.34 2.32
N GLY A 186 -3.12 -6.50 2.93
CA GLY A 186 -2.69 -7.78 2.35
C GLY A 186 -1.20 -8.10 2.44
N CYS A 187 -0.40 -7.33 3.18
CA CYS A 187 1.00 -7.68 3.49
C CYS A 187 1.02 -8.83 4.50
N THR A 188 0.73 -10.04 4.05
CA THR A 188 0.47 -11.19 4.92
C THR A 188 1.66 -11.63 5.77
N SER A 189 2.90 -11.35 5.33
CA SER A 189 4.12 -11.65 6.07
C SER A 189 4.53 -10.54 7.05
N LEU A 190 3.92 -9.34 6.96
CA LEU A 190 4.31 -8.19 7.78
C LEU A 190 4.10 -8.49 9.26
N SER A 191 5.20 -8.54 10.00
CA SER A 191 5.22 -8.88 11.43
C SER A 191 5.71 -7.72 12.30
N LYS A 192 6.49 -6.81 11.73
CA LYS A 192 7.09 -5.67 12.43
C LYS A 192 6.94 -4.39 11.62
N ILE A 193 6.41 -3.36 12.24
CA ILE A 193 6.28 -2.05 11.63
C ILE A 193 6.49 -0.95 12.67
N LYS A 194 7.27 0.07 12.30
CA LYS A 194 7.41 1.31 13.06
C LYS A 194 6.73 2.44 12.30
N LEU A 195 5.78 3.09 12.95
CA LEU A 195 5.05 4.24 12.42
C LEU A 195 5.76 5.55 12.76
N PRO A 196 5.67 6.60 11.90
CA PRO A 196 6.29 7.89 12.18
C PRO A 196 5.63 8.55 13.39
N LYS A 197 6.43 9.14 14.29
CA LYS A 197 5.94 9.76 15.53
C LYS A 197 4.90 10.87 15.29
N GLY A 198 5.01 11.57 14.16
CA GLY A 198 4.10 12.65 13.75
C GLY A 198 2.78 12.21 13.12
N MET A 199 2.55 10.92 12.93
CA MET A 199 1.36 10.39 12.25
C MET A 199 0.08 10.84 12.94
N LYS A 200 -0.86 11.42 12.19
CA LYS A 200 -2.13 11.96 12.73
C LYS A 200 -3.31 11.02 12.60
N GLU A 201 -3.27 10.11 11.65
CA GLU A 201 -4.39 9.24 11.34
C GLU A 201 -3.94 7.82 10.99
N ILE A 202 -4.60 6.82 11.56
CA ILE A 202 -4.62 5.44 11.07
C ILE A 202 -5.84 5.33 10.14
N LYS A 203 -5.57 5.18 8.85
CA LYS A 203 -6.59 5.23 7.79
C LYS A 203 -7.24 3.87 7.57
N GLN A 204 -8.30 3.86 6.77
CA GLN A 204 -8.98 2.63 6.38
C GLN A 204 -8.00 1.64 5.74
N HIS A 205 -8.08 0.39 6.21
CA HIS A 205 -7.36 -0.77 5.68
C HIS A 205 -5.83 -0.69 5.74
N ASP A 206 -5.25 0.28 6.47
CA ASP A 206 -3.79 0.47 6.50
C ASP A 206 -3.01 -0.81 6.80
N PHE A 207 -3.53 -1.68 7.65
CA PHE A 207 -2.92 -2.98 8.01
C PHE A 207 -3.86 -4.16 7.79
N ALA A 208 -4.96 -3.96 7.08
CA ALA A 208 -5.94 -5.03 6.89
C ALA A 208 -5.30 -6.24 6.19
N ASN A 209 -5.60 -7.43 6.70
CA ASN A 209 -5.01 -8.70 6.24
C ASN A 209 -3.48 -8.81 6.39
N CYS A 210 -2.85 -8.00 7.26
CA CYS A 210 -1.50 -8.28 7.74
C CYS A 210 -1.54 -9.48 8.71
N LYS A 211 -1.66 -10.69 8.16
CA LYS A 211 -1.95 -11.94 8.92
C LYS A 211 -0.85 -12.31 9.92
N ASN A 212 0.34 -11.72 9.86
CA ASN A 212 1.42 -11.95 10.79
C ASN A 212 1.65 -10.81 11.79
N LEU A 213 0.93 -9.69 11.66
CA LEU A 213 1.04 -8.56 12.58
C LEU A 213 0.40 -8.90 13.94
N ARG A 214 1.24 -9.06 14.97
CA ARG A 214 0.83 -9.45 16.33
C ARG A 214 0.84 -8.30 17.32
N THR A 215 1.66 -7.28 17.05
CA THR A 215 1.82 -6.07 17.86
C THR A 215 1.87 -4.85 16.95
N LEU A 216 1.33 -3.73 17.43
CA LEU A 216 1.41 -2.44 16.74
C LEU A 216 1.40 -1.34 17.80
N GLU A 217 2.42 -0.51 17.77
CA GLU A 217 2.48 0.71 18.55
C GLU A 217 1.88 1.85 17.73
N ILE A 218 0.80 2.46 18.25
CA ILE A 218 0.15 3.60 17.61
C ILE A 218 0.73 4.87 18.23
N PRO A 219 1.34 5.78 17.42
CA PRO A 219 1.97 6.99 17.93
C PRO A 219 1.03 7.91 18.71
N GLU A 220 1.55 8.57 19.74
CA GLU A 220 0.75 9.48 20.59
C GLU A 220 0.18 10.68 19.81
N ALA A 221 0.76 11.06 18.68
CA ALA A 221 0.26 12.13 17.82
C ALA A 221 -1.05 11.78 17.08
N VAL A 222 -1.46 10.49 17.05
CA VAL A 222 -2.65 10.04 16.34
C VAL A 222 -3.92 10.58 17.00
N THR A 223 -4.75 11.24 16.19
CA THR A 223 -6.03 11.81 16.62
C THR A 223 -7.24 11.08 16.04
N THR A 224 -7.04 10.39 14.91
CA THR A 224 -8.11 9.67 14.21
C THR A 224 -7.70 8.23 13.92
N VAL A 225 -8.59 7.28 14.21
CA VAL A 225 -8.33 5.85 13.97
C VAL A 225 -9.52 5.21 13.28
N SER A 226 -9.28 4.54 12.16
CA SER A 226 -10.26 3.66 11.53
C SER A 226 -10.10 2.23 12.02
N MET A 227 -11.16 1.64 12.57
CA MET A 227 -11.09 0.28 13.12
C MET A 227 -10.87 -0.79 12.04
N SER A 228 -11.31 -0.55 10.79
CA SER A 228 -11.02 -1.47 9.67
C SER A 228 -9.54 -1.58 9.31
N ALA A 229 -8.72 -0.64 9.79
CA ALA A 229 -7.28 -0.74 9.59
C ALA A 229 -6.69 -2.04 10.14
N PHE A 230 -7.32 -2.62 11.13
CA PHE A 230 -6.81 -3.81 11.84
C PHE A 230 -7.50 -5.12 11.43
N SER A 231 -8.40 -5.08 10.45
CA SER A 231 -9.13 -6.27 9.99
C SER A 231 -8.18 -7.37 9.54
N GLY A 232 -8.45 -8.63 9.89
CA GLY A 232 -7.64 -9.78 9.47
C GLY A 232 -6.22 -9.85 10.06
N THR A 233 -5.85 -8.96 11.01
CA THR A 233 -4.57 -9.04 11.72
C THR A 233 -4.58 -10.10 12.83
N LYS A 234 -3.39 -10.43 13.37
CA LYS A 234 -3.27 -11.27 14.58
C LYS A 234 -3.01 -10.45 15.85
N LEU A 235 -3.41 -9.19 15.87
CA LEU A 235 -3.27 -8.34 17.05
C LEU A 235 -4.06 -8.93 18.23
N LYS A 236 -3.40 -9.09 19.37
CA LYS A 236 -4.04 -9.49 20.63
C LYS A 236 -4.58 -8.28 21.41
N LYS A 237 -3.96 -7.12 21.19
CA LYS A 237 -4.26 -5.87 21.88
C LYS A 237 -4.18 -4.70 20.89
N ILE A 238 -5.13 -3.76 21.01
CA ILE A 238 -5.10 -2.46 20.34
C ILE A 238 -5.13 -1.39 21.44
N THR A 239 -4.14 -0.50 21.45
CA THR A 239 -4.09 0.64 22.38
C THR A 239 -4.28 1.92 21.60
N LEU A 240 -5.41 2.61 21.80
CA LEU A 240 -5.66 3.93 21.23
C LEU A 240 -5.06 4.99 22.16
N PRO A 241 -4.11 5.82 21.67
CA PRO A 241 -3.35 6.76 22.49
C PRO A 241 -4.19 7.91 23.05
N LYS A 242 -3.56 8.74 23.91
CA LYS A 242 -4.25 9.78 24.68
C LYS A 242 -4.87 10.91 23.82
N ASN A 243 -4.38 11.11 22.61
CA ASN A 243 -4.82 12.19 21.74
C ASN A 243 -5.94 11.80 20.77
N VAL A 244 -6.38 10.56 20.75
CA VAL A 244 -7.48 10.12 19.86
C VAL A 244 -8.77 10.86 20.23
N THR A 245 -9.34 11.54 19.22
CA THR A 245 -10.62 12.25 19.32
C THR A 245 -11.71 11.60 18.51
N THR A 246 -11.34 10.87 17.44
CA THR A 246 -12.29 10.31 16.49
C THR A 246 -11.96 8.84 16.20
N ILE A 247 -12.97 7.99 16.35
CA ILE A 247 -12.91 6.58 15.95
C ILE A 247 -13.87 6.42 14.76
N LYS A 248 -13.29 6.16 13.58
CA LYS A 248 -14.06 5.99 12.35
C LYS A 248 -14.50 4.54 12.17
N LYS A 249 -15.63 4.37 11.52
CA LYS A 249 -16.02 3.07 10.96
C LYS A 249 -14.95 2.67 9.94
N GLY A 250 -14.63 1.41 9.92
CA GLY A 250 -14.12 0.82 8.72
C GLY A 250 -15.31 0.34 7.91
N LEU A 251 -15.34 0.61 6.62
CA LEU A 251 -16.28 -0.07 5.75
C LEU A 251 -15.97 -1.56 5.83
N SER A 252 -16.95 -2.37 6.24
CA SER A 252 -16.97 -3.79 5.92
C SER A 252 -17.25 -3.85 4.42
N TYR A 253 -16.21 -3.83 3.62
CA TYR A 253 -16.35 -3.94 2.19
C TYR A 253 -16.17 -5.42 1.82
N ARG A 254 -17.27 -6.09 1.52
CA ARG A 254 -17.23 -7.29 0.67
C ARG A 254 -17.05 -6.79 -0.75
N GLY A 255 -15.82 -6.74 -1.22
CA GLY A 255 -15.54 -6.23 -2.55
C GLY A 255 -14.09 -6.41 -2.95
N LYS A 256 -13.83 -6.32 -4.24
CA LYS A 256 -12.49 -6.35 -4.80
C LYS A 256 -11.85 -4.98 -4.59
N VAL A 257 -10.78 -4.91 -3.81
CA VAL A 257 -9.82 -3.83 -3.92
C VAL A 257 -8.76 -4.34 -4.89
N PHE A 258 -8.64 -3.75 -6.07
CA PHE A 258 -7.67 -4.15 -7.09
C PHE A 258 -7.67 -5.66 -7.41
N ALA A 259 -8.82 -6.21 -7.85
CA ALA A 259 -8.99 -7.62 -8.24
C ALA A 259 -8.71 -8.69 -7.15
N VAL A 260 -8.42 -8.31 -5.92
CA VAL A 260 -8.25 -9.23 -4.79
C VAL A 260 -9.48 -9.17 -3.88
N ASN A 261 -10.07 -10.34 -3.59
CA ASN A 261 -11.16 -10.43 -2.62
C ASN A 261 -10.57 -10.38 -1.20
N TYR A 262 -10.86 -9.32 -0.46
CA TYR A 262 -10.53 -9.22 0.95
C TYR A 262 -11.82 -9.30 1.78
N ASP A 263 -11.86 -10.23 2.73
CA ASP A 263 -12.85 -10.21 3.80
C ASP A 263 -12.37 -9.25 4.89
N PHE A 264 -12.97 -8.07 4.92
CA PHE A 264 -12.64 -7.04 5.91
C PHE A 264 -13.51 -7.21 7.19
N GLU A 265 -13.46 -8.38 7.79
CA GLU A 265 -14.01 -8.57 9.13
C GLU A 265 -13.03 -8.06 10.18
N LEU A 266 -13.55 -7.42 11.24
CA LEU A 266 -12.72 -7.01 12.38
C LEU A 266 -11.93 -8.22 12.93
N PRO A 267 -10.69 -8.02 13.46
CA PRO A 267 -9.80 -9.10 13.91
C PRO A 267 -10.33 -9.77 15.17
N THR A 268 -11.40 -10.52 15.03
CA THR A 268 -12.16 -11.00 16.18
C THR A 268 -11.57 -12.25 16.80
N LYS A 269 -10.88 -13.09 16.03
CA LYS A 269 -10.38 -14.38 16.54
C LYS A 269 -9.26 -14.23 17.57
N ASN A 270 -8.33 -13.31 17.39
CA ASN A 270 -7.14 -13.15 18.24
C ASN A 270 -7.24 -11.98 19.21
N LEU A 271 -8.02 -10.96 18.91
CA LEU A 271 -8.15 -9.77 19.73
C LEU A 271 -8.79 -10.11 21.09
N ARG A 272 -8.18 -9.62 22.15
CA ARG A 272 -8.63 -9.81 23.54
C ARG A 272 -8.85 -8.50 24.27
N LEU A 273 -8.15 -7.45 23.85
CA LEU A 273 -8.14 -6.20 24.58
C LEU A 273 -8.10 -5.01 23.64
N ILE A 274 -9.00 -4.04 23.87
CA ILE A 274 -8.90 -2.70 23.31
C ILE A 274 -8.78 -1.72 24.46
N GLU A 275 -7.71 -0.92 24.50
CA GLU A 275 -7.54 0.15 25.47
C GLU A 275 -7.76 1.49 24.79
N ILE A 276 -8.72 2.27 25.28
CA ILE A 276 -8.96 3.65 24.86
C ILE A 276 -8.37 4.56 25.94
N LYS A 277 -7.08 4.95 25.80
CA LYS A 277 -6.41 5.82 26.78
C LYS A 277 -6.91 7.26 26.74
N SER A 278 -7.47 7.69 25.62
CA SER A 278 -7.95 9.07 25.44
C SER A 278 -9.12 9.39 26.39
N LYS A 279 -9.05 10.57 26.98
CA LYS A 279 -10.19 11.22 27.65
C LYS A 279 -10.94 12.20 26.72
N LYS A 280 -10.49 12.35 25.48
CA LYS A 280 -10.89 13.38 24.52
C LYS A 280 -11.76 12.86 23.39
N VAL A 281 -12.17 11.56 23.38
CA VAL A 281 -13.00 11.02 22.30
C VAL A 281 -14.30 11.80 22.19
N LYS A 282 -14.52 12.39 21.01
CA LYS A 282 -15.68 13.20 20.65
C LYS A 282 -16.68 12.40 19.83
N SER A 283 -16.21 11.54 18.94
CA SER A 283 -17.06 10.73 18.06
C SER A 283 -16.57 9.29 17.91
N ILE A 284 -17.51 8.37 17.87
CA ILE A 284 -17.32 6.97 17.49
C ILE A 284 -18.36 6.68 16.41
N ALA A 285 -17.91 6.37 15.21
CA ALA A 285 -18.83 6.16 14.09
C ALA A 285 -19.65 4.88 14.28
N LYS A 286 -20.87 4.87 13.74
CA LYS A 286 -21.75 3.69 13.74
C LYS A 286 -21.01 2.48 13.17
N ASP A 287 -21.22 1.31 13.75
CA ASP A 287 -20.64 0.02 13.38
C ASP A 287 -19.10 -0.10 13.47
N SER A 288 -18.41 0.88 14.10
CA SER A 288 -16.95 0.81 14.29
C SER A 288 -16.49 -0.40 15.08
N PHE A 289 -17.37 -0.95 15.93
CA PHE A 289 -17.10 -2.10 16.81
C PHE A 289 -18.06 -3.27 16.57
N SER A 290 -18.78 -3.27 15.44
CA SER A 290 -19.67 -4.38 15.07
C SER A 290 -18.86 -5.65 14.83
N GLY A 291 -19.42 -6.81 15.23
CA GLY A 291 -18.79 -8.11 15.02
C GLY A 291 -17.64 -8.43 15.98
N LEU A 292 -17.36 -7.60 17.00
CA LEU A 292 -16.38 -7.95 18.02
C LEU A 292 -16.80 -9.17 18.82
N SER A 293 -15.88 -10.11 19.00
CA SER A 293 -16.10 -11.29 19.84
C SER A 293 -16.38 -10.89 21.29
N SER A 294 -17.27 -11.64 21.97
CA SER A 294 -17.53 -11.50 23.41
C SER A 294 -16.29 -11.71 24.29
N LYS A 295 -15.23 -12.32 23.73
CA LYS A 295 -13.94 -12.52 24.42
C LYS A 295 -13.12 -11.23 24.51
N VAL A 296 -13.49 -10.17 23.75
CA VAL A 296 -12.81 -8.88 23.80
C VAL A 296 -13.28 -8.09 25.01
N VAL A 297 -12.32 -7.48 25.71
CA VAL A 297 -12.59 -6.49 26.76
C VAL A 297 -12.18 -5.12 26.24
N ILE A 298 -13.06 -4.11 26.41
CA ILE A 298 -12.71 -2.72 26.13
C ILE A 298 -12.42 -2.01 27.44
N LYS A 299 -11.22 -1.44 27.59
CA LYS A 299 -10.86 -0.62 28.74
C LYS A 299 -10.92 0.86 28.39
N VAL A 300 -11.53 1.64 29.27
CA VAL A 300 -11.72 3.09 29.10
C VAL A 300 -11.34 3.85 30.37
N PRO A 301 -10.98 5.15 30.30
CA PRO A 301 -10.66 5.94 31.48
C PRO A 301 -11.83 5.94 32.49
N LYS A 302 -11.52 5.76 33.77
CA LYS A 302 -12.54 5.72 34.87
C LYS A 302 -13.48 6.93 34.79
N SER A 303 -12.94 8.15 34.64
CA SER A 303 -13.70 9.40 34.55
C SER A 303 -14.58 9.53 33.30
N ARG A 304 -14.42 8.68 32.31
CA ARG A 304 -15.20 8.68 31.05
C ARG A 304 -16.06 7.44 30.85
N LYS A 305 -16.05 6.50 31.78
CA LYS A 305 -16.69 5.18 31.62
C LYS A 305 -18.18 5.30 31.22
N LYS A 306 -18.98 6.09 31.92
CA LYS A 306 -20.42 6.28 31.61
C LYS A 306 -20.64 6.81 30.19
N LYS A 307 -19.90 7.90 29.81
CA LYS A 307 -19.99 8.52 28.50
C LYS A 307 -19.57 7.52 27.39
N TYR A 308 -18.41 6.88 27.55
CA TYR A 308 -17.87 6.00 26.50
C TYR A 308 -18.65 4.70 26.38
N THR A 309 -19.24 4.18 27.47
CA THR A 309 -20.15 3.04 27.39
C THR A 309 -21.35 3.36 26.51
N LYS A 310 -21.97 4.53 26.67
CA LYS A 310 -23.08 5.00 25.82
C LYS A 310 -22.64 5.08 24.36
N MET A 311 -21.57 5.81 24.05
CA MET A 311 -21.05 5.98 22.68
C MET A 311 -20.69 4.67 22.01
N LEU A 312 -20.05 3.74 22.73
CA LEU A 312 -19.67 2.42 22.21
C LEU A 312 -20.91 1.56 21.88
N ARG A 313 -21.95 1.61 22.71
CA ARG A 313 -23.21 0.88 22.45
C ARG A 313 -23.95 1.46 21.25
N GLU A 314 -24.02 2.77 21.14
CA GLU A 314 -24.59 3.48 20.00
C GLU A 314 -23.81 3.21 18.69
N SER A 315 -22.52 2.93 18.79
CA SER A 315 -21.67 2.56 17.66
C SER A 315 -21.72 1.08 17.28
N GLY A 316 -22.72 0.32 17.74
CA GLY A 316 -22.92 -1.09 17.38
C GLY A 316 -22.17 -2.10 18.24
N LEU A 317 -21.58 -1.70 19.37
CA LEU A 317 -20.94 -2.65 20.28
C LEU A 317 -22.00 -3.53 20.98
N GLU A 318 -21.94 -4.82 20.77
CA GLU A 318 -22.87 -5.79 21.34
C GLU A 318 -22.81 -5.85 22.87
N LYS A 319 -23.96 -6.04 23.54
CA LYS A 319 -24.07 -6.08 25.00
C LYS A 319 -23.16 -7.11 25.67
N LYS A 320 -22.87 -8.24 24.98
CA LYS A 320 -21.99 -9.31 25.50
C LYS A 320 -20.50 -8.88 25.61
N VAL A 321 -20.05 -7.80 24.95
CA VAL A 321 -18.69 -7.29 25.06
C VAL A 321 -18.53 -6.48 26.36
N LYS A 322 -17.55 -6.86 27.18
CA LYS A 322 -17.31 -6.23 28.49
C LYS A 322 -16.58 -4.90 28.39
N ILE A 323 -17.07 -3.86 29.08
CA ILE A 323 -16.41 -2.56 29.21
C ILE A 323 -15.91 -2.40 30.64
N ARG A 324 -14.60 -2.18 30.80
CA ARG A 324 -13.94 -2.00 32.12
C ARG A 324 -13.22 -0.66 32.18
N THR A 325 -12.76 -0.28 33.35
CA THR A 325 -11.83 0.87 33.52
C THR A 325 -10.41 0.44 33.26
N LEU A 326 -9.59 1.41 32.80
CA LEU A 326 -8.14 1.30 32.72
C LEU A 326 -7.56 1.22 34.14
#